data_b61b96dc578aae43ab51cb179b9e8fcb
#
_entry.id   b61b96dc578aae43ab51cb179b9e8fcb
#
_cell.length_a   1.000
_cell.length_b   1.000
_cell.length_c   1.000
_cell.angle_alpha   90.00
_cell.angle_beta   90.00
_cell.angle_gamma   90.00
#
_symmetry.space_group_name_H-M   'P 1'
#
loop_
_entity.id
_entity.type
_entity.pdbx_description
1 polymer ?
#
loop_
_entity_poly.entity_id
_entity_poly.type
_entity_poly.pdbx_seq_one_letter_code
_entity_poly.pdbx_strand_id
1 'polypeptide(L)'
;MKEEQIIEAARKLFYQFGFKKVSMDEIAKEANVTKKTIYMYLGSKEELLKYFIEEEMRNMKEIIENVEKQNLDFFECVNKAICELLKYRKERDFL
;
A
#
# COMPACT_ATOMS: atom_id res chain seq x y z
N MET A 1 10.03 12.09 -9.82
CA MET A 1 9.46 13.26 -9.15
C MET A 1 9.55 13.07 -7.63
N LYS A 2 9.55 14.16 -6.89
CA LYS A 2 9.73 14.10 -5.43
C LYS A 2 8.63 13.33 -4.72
N GLU A 3 7.38 13.47 -5.17
CA GLU A 3 6.27 12.72 -4.57
C GLU A 3 6.48 11.22 -4.67
N GLU A 4 6.91 10.73 -5.81
CA GLU A 4 7.16 9.30 -6.01
C GLU A 4 8.29 8.80 -5.13
N GLN A 5 9.34 9.59 -4.96
CA GLN A 5 10.45 9.25 -4.08
C GLN A 5 9.99 9.12 -2.64
N ILE A 6 9.14 10.03 -2.19
CA ILE A 6 8.60 10.01 -0.82
C ILE A 6 7.69 8.80 -0.63
N ILE A 7 6.82 8.54 -1.59
CA ILE A 7 5.88 7.41 -1.53
C ILE A 7 6.64 6.07 -1.48
N GLU A 8 7.66 5.92 -2.32
CA GLU A 8 8.47 4.69 -2.32
C GLU A 8 9.26 4.51 -1.03
N ALA A 9 9.81 5.60 -0.49
CA ALA A 9 10.51 5.55 0.79
C ALA A 9 9.58 5.15 1.92
N ALA A 10 8.40 5.75 1.97
CA ALA A 10 7.39 5.43 2.98
C ALA A 10 6.91 3.98 2.85
N ARG A 11 6.65 3.52 1.62
CA ARG A 11 6.23 2.14 1.35
C ARG A 11 7.26 1.15 1.87
N LYS A 12 8.52 1.36 1.54
CA LYS A 12 9.63 0.50 1.97
C LYS A 12 9.70 0.40 3.49
N LEU A 13 9.64 1.55 4.17
CA LEU A 13 9.75 1.58 5.63
C LEU A 13 8.53 0.98 6.31
N PHE A 14 7.34 1.23 5.79
CA PHE A 14 6.11 0.66 6.34
C PHE A 14 6.08 -0.86 6.20
N TYR A 15 6.53 -1.40 5.08
CA TYR A 15 6.61 -2.85 4.89
C TYR A 15 7.67 -3.48 5.79
N GLN A 16 8.77 -2.79 6.02
CA GLN A 16 9.87 -3.32 6.80
C GLN A 16 9.63 -3.24 8.31
N PHE A 17 9.09 -2.12 8.80
CA PHE A 17 8.98 -1.83 10.23
C PHE A 17 7.55 -1.68 10.75
N GLY A 18 6.57 -1.57 9.87
CA GLY A 18 5.18 -1.30 10.23
C GLY A 18 4.92 0.20 10.41
N PHE A 19 3.63 0.56 10.29
CA PHE A 19 3.23 1.97 10.31
C PHE A 19 3.59 2.69 11.59
N LYS A 20 3.34 2.05 12.74
CA LYS A 20 3.50 2.69 14.04
C LYS A 20 4.95 3.07 14.36
N LYS A 21 5.89 2.27 13.89
CA LYS A 21 7.31 2.45 14.21
C LYS A 21 8.03 3.44 13.30
N VAL A 22 7.43 3.81 12.18
CA VAL A 22 8.06 4.70 11.21
C VAL A 22 7.70 6.14 11.51
N SER A 23 8.71 7.01 11.57
CA SER A 23 8.53 8.46 11.78
C SER A 23 8.66 9.21 10.44
N MET A 24 8.14 10.43 10.41
CA MET A 24 8.31 11.31 9.26
C MET A 24 9.79 11.65 9.02
N ASP A 25 10.59 11.77 10.08
CA ASP A 25 12.02 12.00 9.95
C ASP A 25 12.72 10.86 9.22
N GLU A 26 12.35 9.62 9.53
CA GLU A 26 12.89 8.43 8.86
C GLU A 26 12.52 8.40 7.39
N ILE A 27 11.27 8.74 7.07
CA ILE A 27 10.80 8.80 5.69
C ILE A 27 11.57 9.87 4.91
N ALA A 28 11.76 11.05 5.52
CA ALA A 28 12.50 12.15 4.90
C ALA A 28 13.94 11.73 4.60
N LYS A 29 14.58 11.08 5.55
CA LYS A 29 15.95 10.58 5.39
C LYS A 29 16.06 9.55 4.28
N GLU A 30 15.16 8.58 4.25
CA GLU A 30 15.14 7.54 3.22
C GLU A 30 14.89 8.13 1.84
N ALA A 31 13.99 9.11 1.73
CA ALA A 31 13.65 9.76 0.47
C ALA A 31 14.66 10.83 0.05
N ASN A 32 15.61 11.15 0.92
CA ASN A 32 16.61 12.20 0.70
C ASN A 32 15.97 13.57 0.46
N VAL A 33 14.96 13.88 1.27
CA VAL A 33 14.28 15.19 1.26
C VAL A 33 14.12 15.68 2.69
N THR A 34 13.68 16.94 2.86
CA THR A 34 13.38 17.47 4.19
C THR A 34 11.97 17.06 4.62
N LYS A 35 11.75 17.01 5.92
CA LYS A 35 10.43 16.78 6.49
C LYS A 35 9.41 17.81 6.00
N LYS A 36 9.85 19.07 5.88
CA LYS A 36 9.02 20.14 5.31
C LYS A 36 8.54 19.82 3.92
N THR A 37 9.40 19.24 3.08
CA THR A 37 9.05 18.84 1.72
C THR A 37 7.94 17.79 1.73
N ILE A 38 8.01 16.83 2.64
CA ILE A 38 6.97 15.80 2.75
C ILE A 38 5.63 16.43 3.11
N TYR A 39 5.61 17.30 4.12
CA TYR A 39 4.38 17.98 4.53
C TYR A 39 3.80 18.84 3.41
N MET A 40 4.65 19.43 2.60
CA MET A 40 4.22 20.29 1.49
C MET A 40 3.54 19.49 0.37
N TYR A 41 4.08 18.30 0.03
CA TYR A 41 3.59 17.50 -1.09
C TYR A 41 2.52 16.49 -0.71
N LEU A 42 2.65 15.85 0.45
CA LEU A 42 1.83 14.69 0.81
C LEU A 42 1.09 14.82 2.13
N GLY A 43 1.37 15.88 2.88
CA GLY A 43 0.71 16.09 4.16
C GLY A 43 1.31 15.25 5.29
N SER A 44 0.47 14.75 6.17
CA SER A 44 0.90 14.05 7.37
C SER A 44 1.18 12.57 7.12
N LYS A 45 1.72 11.90 8.13
CA LYS A 45 1.91 10.45 8.13
C LYS A 45 0.58 9.71 7.94
N GLU A 46 -0.48 10.22 8.54
CA GLU A 46 -1.83 9.66 8.42
C GLU A 46 -2.36 9.79 6.99
N GLU A 47 -2.06 10.87 6.31
CA GLU A 47 -2.43 11.04 4.91
C GLU A 47 -1.67 10.08 4.00
N LEU A 48 -0.40 9.82 4.31
CA LEU A 48 0.37 8.79 3.62
C LEU A 48 -0.26 7.42 3.80
N LEU A 49 -0.67 7.09 5.01
CA LEU A 49 -1.34 5.82 5.29
C LEU A 49 -2.64 5.70 4.51
N LYS A 50 -3.42 6.78 4.46
CA LYS A 50 -4.66 6.81 3.68
C LYS A 50 -4.38 6.52 2.21
N TYR A 51 -3.34 7.11 1.66
CA TYR A 51 -2.92 6.85 0.28
C TYR A 51 -2.65 5.37 0.03
N PHE A 52 -1.90 4.73 0.93
CA PHE A 52 -1.57 3.32 0.79
C PHE A 52 -2.79 2.42 0.97
N ILE A 53 -3.69 2.75 1.88
CA ILE A 53 -4.92 1.99 2.07
C ILE A 53 -5.79 2.06 0.80
N GLU A 54 -5.93 3.23 0.21
CA GLU A 54 -6.68 3.40 -1.03
C GLU A 54 -6.06 2.59 -2.18
N GLU A 55 -4.74 2.59 -2.27
CA GLU A 55 -4.01 1.80 -3.25
C GLU A 55 -4.26 0.30 -3.06
N GLU A 56 -4.20 -0.17 -1.81
CA GLU A 56 -4.49 -1.57 -1.48
C GLU A 56 -5.92 -1.96 -1.84
N MET A 57 -6.88 -1.09 -1.57
CA MET A 57 -8.27 -1.34 -1.91
C MET A 57 -8.47 -1.44 -3.42
N ARG A 58 -7.82 -0.58 -4.20
CA ARG A 58 -7.88 -0.67 -5.66
C ARG A 58 -7.30 -1.99 -6.17
N ASN A 59 -6.17 -2.41 -5.60
CA ASN A 59 -5.52 -3.66 -5.99
C ASN A 59 -6.39 -4.88 -5.66
N MET A 60 -7.03 -4.89 -4.51
CA MET A 60 -7.97 -5.94 -4.12
C MET A 60 -9.16 -6.00 -5.06
N LYS A 61 -9.71 -4.83 -5.43
CA LYS A 61 -10.81 -4.75 -6.37
C LYS A 61 -10.42 -5.33 -7.73
N GLU A 62 -9.23 -5.02 -8.20
CA GLU A 62 -8.68 -5.54 -9.45
C GLU A 62 -8.58 -7.07 -9.42
N ILE A 63 -8.10 -7.62 -8.32
CA ILE A 63 -8.00 -9.08 -8.14
C ILE A 63 -9.38 -9.73 -8.24
N ILE A 64 -10.37 -9.16 -7.56
CA ILE A 64 -11.73 -9.68 -7.57
C ILE A 64 -12.33 -9.61 -8.98
N GLU A 65 -12.14 -8.49 -9.68
CA GLU A 65 -12.62 -8.32 -11.06
C GLU A 65 -11.98 -9.34 -12.00
N ASN A 66 -10.67 -9.58 -11.85
CA ASN A 66 -9.97 -10.56 -12.68
C ASN A 66 -10.49 -11.98 -12.46
N VAL A 67 -10.80 -12.32 -11.20
CA VAL A 67 -11.39 -13.64 -10.89
C VAL A 67 -12.78 -13.77 -11.52
N GLU A 68 -13.60 -12.73 -11.44
CA GLU A 68 -14.92 -12.72 -12.06
C GLU A 68 -14.85 -12.93 -13.58
N LYS A 69 -13.85 -12.36 -14.22
CA LYS A 69 -13.66 -12.49 -15.68
C LYS A 69 -13.30 -13.90 -16.13
N GLN A 70 -12.90 -14.78 -15.22
CA GLN A 70 -12.55 -16.16 -15.54
C GLN A 70 -13.77 -17.05 -15.75
N ASN A 71 -14.95 -16.51 -15.54
CA ASN A 71 -16.21 -17.20 -15.82
C ASN A 71 -16.36 -18.51 -15.04
N LEU A 72 -15.91 -18.49 -13.78
CA LEU A 72 -16.01 -19.63 -12.87
C LEU A 72 -17.39 -19.69 -12.23
N ASP A 73 -17.78 -20.86 -11.71
CA ASP A 73 -19.01 -20.94 -10.94
C ASP A 73 -18.86 -20.20 -9.61
N PHE A 74 -19.95 -20.04 -8.88
CA PHE A 74 -19.96 -19.24 -7.66
C PHE A 74 -18.93 -19.71 -6.62
N PHE A 75 -18.87 -21.01 -6.36
CA PHE A 75 -17.96 -21.56 -5.36
C PHE A 75 -16.49 -21.43 -5.79
N GLU A 76 -16.21 -21.73 -7.04
CA GLU A 76 -14.86 -21.61 -7.58
C GLU A 76 -14.40 -20.16 -7.57
N CYS A 77 -15.30 -19.24 -7.92
CA CYS A 77 -15.02 -17.81 -7.91
C CYS A 77 -14.69 -17.32 -6.51
N VAL A 78 -15.49 -17.69 -5.52
CA VAL A 78 -15.25 -17.30 -4.12
C VAL A 78 -13.94 -17.87 -3.61
N ASN A 79 -13.69 -19.14 -3.83
CA ASN A 79 -12.44 -19.79 -3.40
C ASN A 79 -11.23 -19.15 -4.04
N LYS A 80 -11.28 -18.87 -5.33
CA LYS A 80 -10.16 -18.27 -6.04
C LYS A 80 -9.92 -16.84 -5.59
N ALA A 81 -10.98 -16.06 -5.39
CA ALA A 81 -10.87 -14.70 -4.88
C ALA A 81 -10.23 -14.68 -3.50
N ILE A 82 -10.66 -15.57 -2.61
CA ILE A 82 -10.09 -15.69 -1.26
C ILE A 82 -8.61 -16.05 -1.35
N CYS A 83 -8.25 -17.03 -2.16
CA CYS A 83 -6.85 -17.43 -2.32
C CYS A 83 -5.97 -16.30 -2.84
N GLU A 84 -6.44 -15.57 -3.84
CA GLU A 84 -5.68 -14.44 -4.39
C GLU A 84 -5.53 -13.31 -3.39
N LEU A 85 -6.57 -13.00 -2.63
CA LEU A 85 -6.53 -11.96 -1.60
C LEU A 85 -5.59 -12.35 -0.45
N LEU A 86 -5.58 -13.63 -0.07
CA LEU A 86 -4.66 -14.10 0.96
C LEU A 86 -3.20 -14.02 0.51
N LYS A 87 -2.92 -14.37 -0.72
CA LYS A 87 -1.57 -14.21 -1.30
C LYS A 87 -1.15 -12.76 -1.31
N TYR A 88 -2.02 -11.88 -1.76
CA TYR A 88 -1.76 -10.46 -1.83
C TYR A 88 -1.46 -9.90 -0.44
N ARG A 89 -2.30 -10.24 0.55
CA ARG A 89 -2.13 -9.77 1.92
C ARG A 89 -0.83 -10.27 2.55
N LYS A 90 -0.45 -11.50 2.27
CA LYS A 90 0.80 -12.07 2.77
C LYS A 90 2.01 -11.31 2.25
N GLU A 91 1.97 -10.89 0.99
CA GLU A 91 3.04 -10.11 0.37
C GLU A 91 3.04 -8.65 0.84
N ARG A 92 1.89 -8.14 1.29
CA ARG A 92 1.67 -6.73 1.61
C ARG A 92 1.40 -6.47 3.10
N ASP A 93 1.90 -7.32 3.96
CA ASP A 93 1.66 -7.22 5.39
C ASP A 93 2.55 -6.13 6.02
N PHE A 94 2.09 -4.89 6.00
CA PHE A 94 2.81 -3.76 6.59
C PHE A 94 2.05 -3.06 7.73
N LEU A 95 0.84 -3.46 7.99
CA LEU A 95 0.03 -2.98 9.11
C LEU A 95 0.08 -3.99 10.25
#